data_cdd01574d5f437ef1ae83062730fa9f3
#
_entry.id   cdd01574d5f437ef1ae83062730fa9f3
#
_cell.length_a   1.000
_cell.length_b   1.000
_cell.length_c   1.000
_cell.angle_alpha   90.00
_cell.angle_beta   90.00
_cell.angle_gamma   90.00
#
_symmetry.space_group_name_H-M   'P 1'
#
loop_
_entity.id
_entity.type
_entity.pdbx_description
1 polymer ?
#
loop_
_entity_poly.entity_id
_entity_poly.type
_entity_poly.pdbx_seq_one_letter_code
_entity_poly.pdbx_strand_id
1 'polypeptide(L)'
;MVVRTSSSPSTPTEALRALREAAPLTQCITNAVVTNFTANALLALGASPAMCDIPGEAGMFAGISGGVLVNLGTPTSEQRDAAREAVTAGTPWVLDPVAVGALPVRTALAHELLGAHPAIIRGNASEILALAGAGAGGRGVDATDSAEDALDAARSLAIRTGGTVAVSAETDLIVDATRTARVSGGSALLTKVTGGGCALGAAMASLLAVTPAFDAAFTASVIWAVASERAASRTRGPGSFAVAFLDELAAIEPADLDGRVRVDTEVTR
;
A
#
# COMPACT_ATOMS: atom_id res chain seq x y z
N MET A 1 -8.51 -13.84 -34.88
CA MET A 1 -8.70 -13.13 -33.59
C MET A 1 -8.06 -14.03 -32.51
N VAL A 2 -6.78 -13.78 -32.18
CA VAL A 2 -6.06 -14.56 -31.16
C VAL A 2 -6.38 -13.91 -29.81
N VAL A 3 -7.23 -14.59 -29.03
CA VAL A 3 -7.44 -14.23 -27.62
C VAL A 3 -6.14 -14.58 -26.89
N ARG A 4 -5.29 -13.58 -26.63
CA ARG A 4 -4.20 -13.74 -25.67
C ARG A 4 -4.84 -13.79 -24.27
N THR A 5 -4.96 -14.97 -23.70
CA THR A 5 -5.11 -15.12 -22.27
C THR A 5 -3.77 -14.76 -21.65
N SER A 6 -3.56 -13.47 -21.36
CA SER A 6 -2.45 -13.07 -20.51
C SER A 6 -2.78 -13.55 -19.10
N SER A 7 -2.07 -14.56 -18.62
CA SER A 7 -2.02 -14.86 -17.18
C SER A 7 -1.56 -13.59 -16.46
N SER A 8 -2.25 -13.20 -15.39
CA SER A 8 -1.81 -12.06 -14.57
C SER A 8 -0.37 -12.29 -14.11
N PRO A 9 0.48 -11.24 -14.06
CA PRO A 9 1.84 -11.35 -13.58
C PRO A 9 1.88 -12.02 -12.19
N SER A 10 2.76 -12.97 -11.99
CA SER A 10 2.88 -13.75 -10.74
C SER A 10 4.17 -13.45 -9.97
N THR A 11 5.12 -12.75 -10.58
CA THR A 11 6.40 -12.39 -9.95
C THR A 11 6.54 -10.87 -9.83
N PRO A 12 7.29 -10.36 -8.82
CA PRO A 12 7.60 -8.92 -8.72
C PRO A 12 8.22 -8.33 -9.99
N THR A 13 9.10 -9.08 -10.64
CA THR A 13 9.73 -8.73 -11.92
C THR A 13 8.72 -8.50 -13.03
N GLU A 14 7.77 -9.43 -13.20
CA GLU A 14 6.70 -9.31 -14.20
C GLU A 14 5.73 -8.19 -13.87
N ALA A 15 5.35 -8.04 -12.58
CA ALA A 15 4.41 -7.03 -12.13
C ALA A 15 4.99 -5.61 -12.31
N LEU A 16 6.27 -5.36 -12.00
CA LEU A 16 6.91 -4.06 -12.24
C LEU A 16 6.99 -3.74 -13.73
N ARG A 17 7.30 -4.73 -14.57
CA ARG A 17 7.31 -4.53 -16.02
C ARG A 17 5.91 -4.16 -16.54
N ALA A 18 4.89 -4.91 -16.14
CA ALA A 18 3.51 -4.66 -16.53
C ALA A 18 3.00 -3.29 -16.06
N LEU A 19 3.36 -2.86 -14.85
CA LEU A 19 3.02 -1.54 -14.33
C LEU A 19 3.62 -0.43 -15.20
N ARG A 20 4.91 -0.52 -15.55
CA ARG A 20 5.58 0.49 -16.39
C ARG A 20 5.05 0.52 -17.82
N GLU A 21 4.70 -0.63 -18.39
CA GLU A 21 4.07 -0.72 -19.70
C GLU A 21 2.65 -0.13 -19.70
N ALA A 22 1.88 -0.37 -18.65
CA ALA A 22 0.51 0.12 -18.54
C ALA A 22 0.42 1.58 -18.09
N ALA A 23 1.42 2.09 -17.33
CA ALA A 23 1.44 3.42 -16.71
C ALA A 23 0.08 3.79 -16.08
N PRO A 24 -0.48 2.96 -15.16
CA PRO A 24 -1.88 3.03 -14.77
C PRO A 24 -2.21 4.34 -14.06
N LEU A 25 -3.38 4.89 -14.40
CA LEU A 25 -3.95 6.01 -13.66
C LEU A 25 -4.30 5.54 -12.26
N THR A 26 -3.75 6.21 -11.24
CA THR A 26 -3.92 5.83 -9.83
C THR A 26 -4.48 7.01 -9.06
N GLN A 27 -5.72 6.87 -8.59
CA GLN A 27 -6.34 7.88 -7.74
C GLN A 27 -5.81 7.78 -6.31
N CYS A 28 -5.48 8.92 -5.72
CA CYS A 28 -5.03 9.00 -4.33
C CYS A 28 -5.90 9.99 -3.56
N ILE A 29 -6.76 9.48 -2.69
CA ILE A 29 -7.40 10.24 -1.61
C ILE A 29 -6.46 10.07 -0.41
N THR A 30 -5.56 11.03 -0.20
CA THR A 30 -4.47 10.89 0.76
C THR A 30 -4.31 12.12 1.64
N ASN A 31 -3.54 11.97 2.70
CA ASN A 31 -3.35 13.04 3.67
C ASN A 31 -2.46 14.18 3.14
N ALA A 32 -2.73 15.40 3.62
CA ALA A 32 -2.09 16.62 3.15
C ALA A 32 -0.56 16.63 3.36
N VAL A 33 -0.07 15.88 4.36
CA VAL A 33 1.35 15.86 4.73
C VAL A 33 2.22 15.18 3.67
N VAL A 34 1.63 14.23 2.91
CA VAL A 34 2.39 13.34 2.01
C VAL A 34 1.96 13.41 0.54
N THR A 35 0.99 14.27 0.20
CA THR A 35 0.42 14.38 -1.16
C THR A 35 1.51 14.50 -2.23
N ASN A 36 2.44 15.45 -2.07
CA ASN A 36 3.53 15.66 -3.03
C ASN A 36 4.47 14.44 -3.12
N PHE A 37 4.88 13.89 -1.96
CA PHE A 37 5.80 12.74 -1.93
C PHE A 37 5.16 11.50 -2.57
N THR A 38 3.89 11.25 -2.28
CA THR A 38 3.14 10.13 -2.86
C THR A 38 3.03 10.25 -4.39
N ALA A 39 2.72 11.45 -4.89
CA ALA A 39 2.67 11.68 -6.34
C ALA A 39 4.03 11.42 -7.01
N ASN A 40 5.12 11.96 -6.43
CA ASN A 40 6.46 11.76 -6.97
C ASN A 40 6.91 10.29 -6.90
N ALA A 41 6.57 9.56 -5.85
CA ALA A 41 6.87 8.14 -5.75
C ALA A 41 6.17 7.31 -6.84
N LEU A 42 4.90 7.60 -7.14
CA LEU A 42 4.17 6.95 -8.23
C LEU A 42 4.75 7.30 -9.60
N LEU A 43 5.09 8.58 -9.85
CA LEU A 43 5.76 9.01 -11.09
C LEU A 43 7.11 8.29 -11.27
N ALA A 44 7.91 8.22 -10.21
CA ALA A 44 9.19 7.52 -10.22
C ALA A 44 9.02 6.03 -10.54
N LEU A 45 7.97 5.40 -10.00
CA LEU A 45 7.67 3.99 -10.23
C LEU A 45 7.19 3.71 -11.67
N GLY A 46 6.63 4.72 -12.35
CA GLY A 46 6.09 4.62 -13.71
C GLY A 46 4.56 4.60 -13.78
N ALA A 47 3.85 4.93 -12.68
CA ALA A 47 2.40 5.11 -12.68
C ALA A 47 2.01 6.59 -12.89
N SER A 48 0.72 6.84 -13.14
CA SER A 48 0.14 8.17 -13.35
C SER A 48 -0.73 8.57 -12.15
N PRO A 49 -0.19 9.33 -11.16
CA PRO A 49 -0.94 9.71 -9.97
C PRO A 49 -1.96 10.82 -10.24
N ALA A 50 -3.11 10.73 -9.57
CA ALA A 50 -4.11 11.80 -9.53
C ALA A 50 -4.64 11.99 -8.11
N MET A 51 -4.52 13.23 -7.60
CA MET A 51 -5.02 13.62 -6.28
C MET A 51 -6.47 14.13 -6.42
N CYS A 52 -7.39 13.23 -6.80
CA CYS A 52 -8.80 13.54 -6.99
C CYS A 52 -9.58 13.14 -5.73
N ASP A 53 -9.79 14.09 -4.82
CA ASP A 53 -10.32 13.90 -3.48
C ASP A 53 -11.48 14.86 -3.14
N ILE A 54 -12.19 15.32 -4.16
CA ILE A 54 -13.34 16.23 -4.05
C ILE A 54 -14.64 15.45 -4.29
N PRO A 55 -15.66 15.59 -3.42
CA PRO A 55 -16.99 15.00 -3.64
C PRO A 55 -17.62 15.46 -4.96
N GLY A 56 -18.31 14.55 -5.63
CA GLY A 56 -18.89 14.77 -6.96
C GLY A 56 -17.93 14.46 -8.13
N GLU A 57 -16.62 14.40 -7.88
CA GLU A 57 -15.62 14.02 -8.88
C GLU A 57 -14.96 12.66 -8.54
N ALA A 58 -14.79 12.37 -7.25
CA ALA A 58 -14.01 11.23 -6.78
C ALA A 58 -14.56 9.88 -7.25
N GLY A 59 -15.86 9.68 -7.22
CA GLY A 59 -16.48 8.43 -7.68
C GLY A 59 -16.37 8.24 -9.19
N MET A 60 -16.57 9.29 -9.96
CA MET A 60 -16.42 9.25 -11.41
C MET A 60 -14.96 8.96 -11.79
N PHE A 61 -14.01 9.63 -11.14
CA PHE A 61 -12.60 9.46 -11.40
C PHE A 61 -12.10 8.07 -11.00
N ALA A 62 -12.61 7.53 -9.88
CA ALA A 62 -12.33 6.15 -9.48
C ALA A 62 -12.71 5.16 -10.58
N GLY A 63 -13.87 5.35 -11.23
CA GLY A 63 -14.35 4.47 -12.30
C GLY A 63 -13.47 4.40 -13.55
N ILE A 64 -12.58 5.37 -13.76
CA ILE A 64 -11.61 5.37 -14.89
C ILE A 64 -10.18 5.09 -14.43
N SER A 65 -9.94 4.94 -13.13
CA SER A 65 -8.64 4.63 -12.55
C SER A 65 -8.36 3.13 -12.58
N GLY A 66 -7.09 2.75 -12.64
CA GLY A 66 -6.66 1.36 -12.50
C GLY A 66 -6.62 0.86 -11.05
N GLY A 67 -6.54 1.80 -10.09
CA GLY A 67 -6.56 1.53 -8.65
C GLY A 67 -6.72 2.81 -7.85
N VAL A 68 -7.25 2.68 -6.63
CA VAL A 68 -7.53 3.81 -5.73
C VAL A 68 -6.85 3.60 -4.39
N LEU A 69 -6.16 4.64 -3.87
CA LEU A 69 -5.72 4.71 -2.49
C LEU A 69 -6.71 5.56 -1.67
N VAL A 70 -7.16 5.03 -0.54
CA VAL A 70 -7.84 5.78 0.52
C VAL A 70 -6.99 5.73 1.78
N ASN A 71 -6.30 6.84 2.08
CA ASN A 71 -5.45 7.01 3.26
C ASN A 71 -6.10 7.97 4.25
N LEU A 72 -6.30 7.53 5.48
CA LEU A 72 -7.04 8.26 6.51
C LEU A 72 -6.16 9.16 7.39
N GLY A 73 -5.00 9.62 6.90
CA GLY A 73 -4.04 10.38 7.70
C GLY A 73 -4.55 11.74 8.19
N THR A 74 -5.17 12.55 7.35
CA THR A 74 -5.77 13.86 7.71
C THR A 74 -7.11 14.06 6.99
N PRO A 75 -8.14 13.21 7.27
CA PRO A 75 -9.35 13.16 6.47
C PRO A 75 -10.27 14.36 6.75
N THR A 76 -10.25 15.37 5.87
CA THR A 76 -11.23 16.46 5.89
C THR A 76 -12.65 15.92 5.67
N SER A 77 -13.69 16.74 5.88
CA SER A 77 -15.07 16.34 5.57
C SER A 77 -15.21 15.93 4.11
N GLU A 78 -14.66 16.75 3.23
CA GLU A 78 -14.68 16.53 1.79
C GLU A 78 -13.97 15.23 1.40
N GLN A 79 -12.79 14.99 1.94
CA GLN A 79 -12.06 13.74 1.66
C GLN A 79 -12.79 12.49 2.17
N ARG A 80 -13.51 12.58 3.30
CA ARG A 80 -14.33 11.46 3.79
C ARG A 80 -15.49 11.14 2.86
N ASP A 81 -16.15 12.17 2.32
CA ASP A 81 -17.26 12.01 1.37
C ASP A 81 -16.73 11.53 0.01
N ALA A 82 -15.62 12.08 -0.47
CA ALA A 82 -14.92 11.60 -1.67
C ALA A 82 -14.49 10.11 -1.56
N ALA A 83 -14.01 9.70 -0.38
CA ALA A 83 -13.65 8.28 -0.14
C ALA A 83 -14.89 7.37 -0.28
N ARG A 84 -16.04 7.75 0.30
CA ARG A 84 -17.29 6.99 0.18
C ARG A 84 -17.74 6.84 -1.27
N GLU A 85 -17.62 7.90 -2.07
CA GLU A 85 -17.93 7.85 -3.50
C GLU A 85 -16.95 6.93 -4.24
N ALA A 86 -15.65 7.09 -4.02
CA ALA A 86 -14.62 6.37 -4.76
C ALA A 86 -14.68 4.84 -4.54
N VAL A 87 -14.92 4.38 -3.30
CA VAL A 87 -14.96 2.94 -3.00
C VAL A 87 -16.18 2.21 -3.56
N THR A 88 -17.18 2.94 -4.05
CA THR A 88 -18.37 2.35 -4.71
C THR A 88 -18.25 2.26 -6.23
N ALA A 89 -17.17 2.76 -6.81
CA ALA A 89 -16.98 2.80 -8.26
C ALA A 89 -16.66 1.43 -8.91
N GLY A 90 -16.39 0.40 -8.10
CA GLY A 90 -16.04 -0.95 -8.59
C GLY A 90 -14.55 -1.13 -8.95
N THR A 91 -13.75 -0.09 -8.88
CA THR A 91 -12.29 -0.14 -9.07
C THR A 91 -11.64 -0.73 -7.81
N PRO A 92 -10.63 -1.62 -7.94
CA PRO A 92 -9.94 -2.16 -6.78
C PRO A 92 -9.21 -1.05 -6.01
N TRP A 93 -9.24 -1.12 -4.68
CA TRP A 93 -8.73 -0.05 -3.85
C TRP A 93 -8.00 -0.53 -2.61
N VAL A 94 -7.16 0.36 -2.07
CA VAL A 94 -6.33 0.15 -0.87
C VAL A 94 -6.84 1.03 0.25
N LEU A 95 -7.07 0.44 1.43
CA LEU A 95 -7.32 1.14 2.68
C LEU A 95 -6.01 1.28 3.47
N ASP A 96 -5.62 2.52 3.78
CA ASP A 96 -4.54 2.84 4.72
C ASP A 96 -5.16 3.55 5.96
N PRO A 97 -5.48 2.80 7.04
CA PRO A 97 -6.29 3.27 8.16
C PRO A 97 -5.44 4.01 9.21
N VAL A 98 -4.66 4.98 8.76
CA VAL A 98 -3.71 5.73 9.60
C VAL A 98 -4.31 6.16 10.93
N ALA A 99 -3.68 5.75 12.04
CA ALA A 99 -4.06 6.08 13.41
C ALA A 99 -5.48 5.62 13.82
N VAL A 100 -5.97 4.55 13.20
CA VAL A 100 -7.20 3.85 13.63
C VAL A 100 -7.06 3.35 15.07
N GLY A 101 -8.16 3.35 15.81
CA GLY A 101 -8.19 3.02 17.25
C GLY A 101 -7.91 4.24 18.14
N ALA A 102 -6.90 5.05 17.82
CA ALA A 102 -6.54 6.21 18.61
C ALA A 102 -7.43 7.44 18.36
N LEU A 103 -7.92 7.62 17.13
CA LEU A 103 -8.65 8.81 16.72
C LEU A 103 -10.09 8.45 16.24
N PRO A 104 -11.14 8.94 16.93
CA PRO A 104 -12.49 8.41 16.72
C PRO A 104 -13.06 8.63 15.33
N VAL A 105 -12.80 9.78 14.69
CA VAL A 105 -13.32 10.08 13.35
C VAL A 105 -12.76 9.11 12.30
N ARG A 106 -11.46 8.84 12.33
CA ARG A 106 -10.80 7.89 11.42
C ARG A 106 -11.19 6.47 11.70
N THR A 107 -11.31 6.13 12.99
CA THR A 107 -11.71 4.79 13.43
C THR A 107 -13.10 4.45 12.91
N ALA A 108 -14.07 5.35 13.10
CA ALA A 108 -15.42 5.15 12.59
C ALA A 108 -15.44 4.99 11.06
N LEU A 109 -14.72 5.86 10.34
CA LEU A 109 -14.63 5.80 8.89
C LEU A 109 -13.93 4.53 8.39
N ALA A 110 -12.83 4.11 9.04
CA ALA A 110 -12.13 2.89 8.66
C ALA A 110 -13.04 1.66 8.78
N HIS A 111 -13.81 1.55 9.88
CA HIS A 111 -14.77 0.47 10.06
C HIS A 111 -15.92 0.52 9.05
N GLU A 112 -16.41 1.71 8.70
CA GLU A 112 -17.41 1.90 7.65
C GLU A 112 -16.89 1.39 6.30
N LEU A 113 -15.68 1.83 5.92
CA LEU A 113 -15.07 1.51 4.63
C LEU A 113 -14.68 0.02 4.49
N LEU A 114 -14.44 -0.70 5.60
CA LEU A 114 -14.25 -2.15 5.53
C LEU A 114 -15.44 -2.87 4.87
N GLY A 115 -16.66 -2.35 5.03
CA GLY A 115 -17.85 -2.89 4.39
C GLY A 115 -17.88 -2.75 2.87
N ALA A 116 -17.01 -1.91 2.30
CA ALA A 116 -16.83 -1.77 0.85
C ALA A 116 -15.71 -2.69 0.30
N HIS A 117 -15.26 -3.68 1.06
CA HIS A 117 -14.35 -4.73 0.65
C HIS A 117 -13.06 -4.22 -0.02
N PRO A 118 -12.14 -3.54 0.70
CA PRO A 118 -10.85 -3.15 0.16
C PRO A 118 -10.09 -4.36 -0.39
N ALA A 119 -9.52 -4.22 -1.59
CA ALA A 119 -8.68 -5.25 -2.18
C ALA A 119 -7.40 -5.45 -1.35
N ILE A 120 -6.86 -4.36 -0.78
CA ILE A 120 -5.72 -4.39 0.13
C ILE A 120 -6.02 -3.49 1.34
N ILE A 121 -5.67 -3.96 2.53
CA ILE A 121 -5.56 -3.15 3.74
C ILE A 121 -4.07 -3.04 4.05
N ARG A 122 -3.53 -1.83 4.18
CA ARG A 122 -2.14 -1.58 4.54
C ARG A 122 -2.06 -0.78 5.83
N GLY A 123 -1.34 -1.27 6.83
CA GLY A 123 -1.13 -0.57 8.10
C GLY A 123 0.09 -1.11 8.85
N ASN A 124 0.46 -0.50 9.97
CA ASN A 124 1.38 -1.11 10.92
C ASN A 124 0.66 -2.12 11.82
N ALA A 125 1.40 -2.87 12.64
CA ALA A 125 0.82 -3.91 13.50
C ALA A 125 -0.30 -3.37 14.41
N SER A 126 -0.09 -2.24 15.07
CA SER A 126 -1.08 -1.66 15.98
C SER A 126 -2.34 -1.16 15.27
N GLU A 127 -2.22 -0.66 14.04
CA GLU A 127 -3.37 -0.26 13.21
C GLU A 127 -4.18 -1.47 12.77
N ILE A 128 -3.53 -2.55 12.36
CA ILE A 128 -4.20 -3.80 11.96
C ILE A 128 -4.90 -4.46 13.15
N LEU A 129 -4.26 -4.54 14.32
CA LEU A 129 -4.88 -5.03 15.55
C LEU A 129 -6.12 -4.20 15.94
N ALA A 130 -6.01 -2.87 15.91
CA ALA A 130 -7.11 -1.98 16.23
C ALA A 130 -8.27 -2.12 15.23
N LEU A 131 -7.98 -2.20 13.93
CA LEU A 131 -8.98 -2.36 12.88
C LEU A 131 -9.71 -3.72 12.97
N ALA A 132 -9.00 -4.76 13.42
CA ALA A 132 -9.59 -6.07 13.67
C ALA A 132 -10.45 -6.14 14.95
N GLY A 133 -10.35 -5.12 15.82
CA GLY A 133 -11.00 -5.11 17.13
C GLY A 133 -10.23 -5.92 18.20
N ALA A 134 -8.97 -6.25 17.95
CA ALA A 134 -8.12 -7.06 18.84
C ALA A 134 -7.18 -6.23 19.74
N GLY A 135 -7.21 -4.89 19.65
CA GLY A 135 -6.33 -4.00 20.40
C GLY A 135 -6.92 -2.61 20.65
N ALA A 136 -6.31 -1.87 21.58
CA ALA A 136 -6.75 -0.52 21.95
C ALA A 136 -6.31 0.59 20.97
N GLY A 137 -5.62 0.24 19.89
CA GLY A 137 -4.99 1.19 18.95
C GLY A 137 -3.65 1.71 19.46
N GLY A 138 -2.68 1.85 18.55
CA GLY A 138 -1.35 2.38 18.87
C GLY A 138 -1.36 3.91 19.02
N ARG A 139 -0.33 4.43 19.71
CA ARG A 139 -0.08 5.88 19.85
C ARG A 139 0.58 6.46 18.58
N GLY A 140 0.01 6.24 17.39
CA GLY A 140 0.61 6.73 16.14
C GLY A 140 1.68 5.80 15.56
N VAL A 141 2.73 6.37 14.97
CA VAL A 141 3.75 5.64 14.18
C VAL A 141 4.67 4.73 15.02
N ASP A 142 4.69 4.90 16.34
CA ASP A 142 5.47 4.07 17.27
C ASP A 142 4.71 2.77 17.58
N ALA A 143 4.80 1.80 16.65
CA ALA A 143 4.26 0.47 16.87
C ALA A 143 5.17 -0.29 17.84
N THR A 144 4.64 -0.67 19.00
CA THR A 144 5.31 -1.55 19.98
C THR A 144 5.12 -3.02 19.65
N ASP A 145 4.11 -3.34 18.83
CA ASP A 145 3.75 -4.69 18.44
C ASP A 145 4.53 -5.12 17.18
N SER A 146 4.98 -6.36 17.13
CA SER A 146 5.62 -6.91 15.93
C SER A 146 4.57 -7.24 14.87
N ALA A 147 5.00 -7.37 13.60
CA ALA A 147 4.09 -7.79 12.54
C ALA A 147 3.53 -9.21 12.81
N GLU A 148 4.28 -10.09 13.44
CA GLU A 148 3.83 -11.44 13.80
C GLU A 148 2.70 -11.41 14.85
N ASP A 149 2.70 -10.44 15.78
CA ASP A 149 1.62 -10.28 16.75
C ASP A 149 0.29 -9.91 16.06
N ALA A 150 0.36 -9.31 14.87
CA ALA A 150 -0.81 -8.94 14.08
C ALA A 150 -1.23 -10.02 13.05
N LEU A 151 -0.53 -11.17 12.95
CA LEU A 151 -0.79 -12.17 11.90
C LEU A 151 -2.22 -12.69 11.91
N ASP A 152 -2.74 -13.09 13.09
CA ASP A 152 -4.11 -13.61 13.20
C ASP A 152 -5.16 -12.54 12.91
N ALA A 153 -4.91 -11.30 13.35
CA ALA A 153 -5.77 -10.15 13.06
C ALA A 153 -5.77 -9.83 11.56
N ALA A 154 -4.60 -9.85 10.92
CA ALA A 154 -4.45 -9.65 9.48
C ALA A 154 -5.21 -10.71 8.69
N ARG A 155 -5.07 -11.99 9.06
CA ARG A 155 -5.79 -13.09 8.42
C ARG A 155 -7.30 -12.98 8.59
N SER A 156 -7.76 -12.61 9.79
CA SER A 156 -9.19 -12.37 10.06
C SER A 156 -9.75 -11.25 9.18
N LEU A 157 -9.01 -10.14 9.03
CA LEU A 157 -9.39 -9.04 8.14
C LEU A 157 -9.40 -9.49 6.67
N ALA A 158 -8.39 -10.23 6.23
CA ALA A 158 -8.30 -10.74 4.86
C ALA A 158 -9.50 -11.66 4.52
N ILE A 159 -9.85 -12.57 5.43
CA ILE A 159 -11.03 -13.44 5.26
C ILE A 159 -12.32 -12.61 5.21
N ARG A 160 -12.47 -11.63 6.12
CA ARG A 160 -13.67 -10.78 6.19
C ARG A 160 -13.88 -9.93 4.96
N THR A 161 -12.81 -9.39 4.37
CA THR A 161 -12.88 -8.52 3.20
C THR A 161 -12.78 -9.28 1.88
N GLY A 162 -12.27 -10.51 1.89
CA GLY A 162 -11.89 -11.25 0.69
C GLY A 162 -10.63 -10.71 0.00
N GLY A 163 -9.90 -9.82 0.69
CA GLY A 163 -8.72 -9.11 0.18
C GLY A 163 -7.40 -9.60 0.78
N THR A 164 -6.43 -8.72 0.75
CA THR A 164 -5.08 -8.93 1.29
C THR A 164 -4.78 -7.89 2.38
N VAL A 165 -4.03 -8.28 3.40
CA VAL A 165 -3.53 -7.37 4.43
C VAL A 165 -2.02 -7.30 4.37
N ALA A 166 -1.48 -6.07 4.28
CA ALA A 166 -0.06 -5.77 4.30
C ALA A 166 0.29 -5.09 5.63
N VAL A 167 1.00 -5.79 6.50
CA VAL A 167 1.47 -5.26 7.79
C VAL A 167 2.89 -4.78 7.63
N SER A 168 3.09 -3.45 7.73
CA SER A 168 4.42 -2.85 7.61
C SER A 168 5.17 -2.88 8.93
N ALA A 169 6.41 -3.41 8.90
CA ALA A 169 7.33 -3.49 10.03
C ALA A 169 8.78 -3.60 9.52
N GLU A 170 9.73 -4.04 10.37
CA GLU A 170 11.09 -4.42 9.94
C GLU A 170 11.08 -5.60 8.96
N THR A 171 10.17 -6.54 9.17
CA THR A 171 9.78 -7.57 8.21
C THR A 171 8.31 -7.38 7.92
N ASP A 172 7.98 -6.98 6.70
CA ASP A 172 6.59 -6.82 6.27
C ASP A 172 5.90 -8.18 6.16
N LEU A 173 4.63 -8.26 6.60
CA LEU A 173 3.77 -9.41 6.37
C LEU A 173 2.73 -9.10 5.31
N ILE A 174 2.61 -9.96 4.32
CA ILE A 174 1.54 -9.94 3.33
C ILE A 174 0.69 -11.19 3.53
N VAL A 175 -0.59 -10.99 3.84
CA VAL A 175 -1.49 -12.07 4.27
C VAL A 175 -2.78 -12.03 3.48
N ASP A 176 -3.17 -13.14 2.86
CA ASP A 176 -4.55 -13.37 2.40
C ASP A 176 -5.18 -14.54 3.19
N ALA A 177 -6.33 -15.02 2.77
CA ALA A 177 -7.02 -16.13 3.45
C ALA A 177 -6.18 -17.41 3.53
N THR A 178 -5.27 -17.64 2.59
CA THR A 178 -4.55 -18.91 2.39
C THR A 178 -3.04 -18.78 2.39
N ARG A 179 -2.50 -17.58 2.13
CA ARG A 179 -1.08 -17.34 1.95
C ARG A 179 -0.55 -16.33 2.95
N THR A 180 0.71 -16.49 3.33
CA THR A 180 1.48 -15.49 4.08
C THR A 180 2.85 -15.37 3.41
N ALA A 181 3.28 -14.15 3.13
CA ALA A 181 4.64 -13.86 2.71
C ALA A 181 5.28 -12.88 3.69
N ARG A 182 6.58 -13.08 3.95
CA ARG A 182 7.41 -12.20 4.78
C ARG A 182 8.46 -11.56 3.90
N VAL A 183 8.52 -10.25 3.91
CA VAL A 183 9.49 -9.45 3.14
C VAL A 183 10.41 -8.77 4.14
N SER A 184 11.62 -9.30 4.28
CA SER A 184 12.65 -8.74 5.16
C SER A 184 13.62 -7.91 4.34
N GLY A 185 14.08 -6.80 4.90
CA GLY A 185 15.01 -5.87 4.26
C GLY A 185 14.52 -4.43 4.28
N GLY A 186 15.18 -3.59 3.50
CA GLY A 186 14.87 -2.18 3.51
C GLY A 186 15.72 -1.38 4.50
N SER A 187 15.35 -0.14 4.72
CA SER A 187 16.11 0.78 5.57
C SER A 187 15.22 1.45 6.63
N ALA A 188 15.71 1.46 7.86
CA ALA A 188 15.10 2.22 8.96
C ALA A 188 15.00 3.74 8.67
N LEU A 189 15.73 4.27 7.67
CA LEU A 189 15.58 5.67 7.25
C LEU A 189 14.20 5.97 6.68
N LEU A 190 13.45 4.97 6.20
CA LEU A 190 12.04 5.15 5.80
C LEU A 190 11.17 5.67 6.96
N THR A 191 11.47 5.31 8.21
CA THR A 191 10.73 5.81 9.37
C THR A 191 11.09 7.26 9.74
N LYS A 192 12.15 7.82 9.15
CA LYS A 192 12.62 9.20 9.36
C LYS A 192 12.21 10.14 8.23
N VAL A 193 11.50 9.64 7.22
CA VAL A 193 10.94 10.42 6.11
C VAL A 193 9.44 10.25 6.12
N THR A 194 8.72 11.39 6.20
CA THR A 194 7.26 11.33 6.16
C THR A 194 6.78 10.88 4.78
N GLY A 195 5.81 10.01 4.76
CA GLY A 195 5.19 9.53 3.53
C GLY A 195 5.69 8.17 3.01
N GLY A 196 6.78 7.62 3.54
CA GLY A 196 7.29 6.32 3.09
C GLY A 196 6.24 5.22 3.10
N GLY A 197 5.49 5.12 4.19
CA GLY A 197 4.37 4.16 4.30
C GLY A 197 3.15 4.52 3.44
N CYS A 198 2.72 5.79 3.47
CA CYS A 198 1.55 6.22 2.68
C CYS A 198 1.78 6.05 1.18
N ALA A 199 2.99 6.33 0.70
CA ALA A 199 3.36 6.12 -0.70
C ALA A 199 3.44 4.63 -1.07
N LEU A 200 3.80 3.74 -0.13
CA LEU A 200 3.72 2.29 -0.32
C LEU A 200 2.28 1.84 -0.59
N GLY A 201 1.30 2.37 0.16
CA GLY A 201 -0.12 2.11 -0.10
C GLY A 201 -0.56 2.56 -1.51
N ALA A 202 -0.04 3.70 -1.99
CA ALA A 202 -0.29 4.17 -3.35
C ALA A 202 0.35 3.28 -4.41
N ALA A 203 1.57 2.78 -4.17
CA ALA A 203 2.22 1.81 -5.06
C ALA A 203 1.43 0.49 -5.14
N MET A 204 0.91 0.01 -4.00
CA MET A 204 0.00 -1.15 -3.99
C MET A 204 -1.24 -0.87 -4.84
N ALA A 205 -1.85 0.32 -4.72
CA ALA A 205 -3.00 0.70 -5.51
C ALA A 205 -2.68 0.73 -7.03
N SER A 206 -1.53 1.24 -7.42
CA SER A 206 -1.12 1.25 -8.83
C SER A 206 -0.89 -0.16 -9.40
N LEU A 207 -0.33 -1.07 -8.60
CA LEU A 207 -0.11 -2.46 -8.98
C LEU A 207 -1.41 -3.27 -9.11
N LEU A 208 -2.50 -2.89 -8.39
CA LEU A 208 -3.81 -3.54 -8.55
C LEU A 208 -4.36 -3.46 -9.99
N ALA A 209 -3.89 -2.50 -10.79
CA ALA A 209 -4.27 -2.40 -12.20
C ALA A 209 -3.72 -3.55 -13.07
N VAL A 210 -2.67 -4.23 -12.62
CA VAL A 210 -1.91 -5.18 -13.45
C VAL A 210 -1.73 -6.56 -12.81
N THR A 211 -1.97 -6.70 -11.50
CA THR A 211 -1.75 -7.97 -10.79
C THR A 211 -2.75 -8.14 -9.62
N PRO A 212 -3.04 -9.39 -9.18
CA PRO A 212 -3.91 -9.64 -8.03
C PRO A 212 -3.41 -9.00 -6.74
N ALA A 213 -4.32 -8.79 -5.78
CA ALA A 213 -4.08 -8.02 -4.56
C ALA A 213 -2.87 -8.52 -3.73
N PHE A 214 -2.74 -9.84 -3.54
CA PHE A 214 -1.61 -10.39 -2.81
C PHE A 214 -0.27 -10.08 -3.52
N ASP A 215 -0.23 -10.30 -4.82
CA ASP A 215 0.98 -10.09 -5.61
C ASP A 215 1.30 -8.59 -5.76
N ALA A 216 0.27 -7.72 -5.78
CA ALA A 216 0.41 -6.26 -5.77
C ALA A 216 1.05 -5.78 -4.45
N ALA A 217 0.52 -6.22 -3.30
CA ALA A 217 1.06 -5.87 -1.99
C ALA A 217 2.48 -6.40 -1.82
N PHE A 218 2.71 -7.67 -2.18
CA PHE A 218 4.01 -8.31 -2.13
C PHE A 218 5.05 -7.58 -3.00
N THR A 219 4.72 -7.31 -4.26
CA THR A 219 5.61 -6.60 -5.19
C THR A 219 5.97 -5.22 -4.69
N ALA A 220 4.99 -4.44 -4.21
CA ALA A 220 5.24 -3.11 -3.67
C ALA A 220 6.20 -3.15 -2.47
N SER A 221 6.02 -4.09 -1.53
CA SER A 221 6.92 -4.25 -0.38
C SER A 221 8.35 -4.61 -0.82
N VAL A 222 8.50 -5.51 -1.79
CA VAL A 222 9.82 -5.86 -2.35
C VAL A 222 10.50 -4.65 -3.00
N ILE A 223 9.78 -3.88 -3.82
CA ILE A 223 10.30 -2.66 -4.45
C ILE A 223 10.77 -1.66 -3.39
N TRP A 224 9.96 -1.43 -2.34
CA TRP A 224 10.30 -0.50 -1.25
C TRP A 224 11.54 -0.94 -0.47
N ALA A 225 11.66 -2.24 -0.17
CA ALA A 225 12.83 -2.79 0.48
C ALA A 225 14.09 -2.54 -0.35
N VAL A 226 14.10 -2.95 -1.62
CA VAL A 226 15.26 -2.80 -2.52
C VAL A 226 15.62 -1.32 -2.73
N ALA A 227 14.65 -0.46 -3.03
CA ALA A 227 14.90 0.95 -3.28
C ALA A 227 15.43 1.67 -2.03
N SER A 228 14.87 1.36 -0.85
CA SER A 228 15.31 2.00 0.40
C SER A 228 16.70 1.54 0.85
N GLU A 229 17.08 0.29 0.65
CA GLU A 229 18.45 -0.20 0.90
C GLU A 229 19.46 0.51 0.00
N ARG A 230 19.16 0.62 -1.29
CA ARG A 230 20.02 1.32 -2.26
C ARG A 230 20.18 2.79 -1.91
N ALA A 231 19.08 3.47 -1.60
CA ALA A 231 19.10 4.86 -1.18
C ALA A 231 19.92 5.07 0.09
N ALA A 232 19.72 4.21 1.11
CA ALA A 232 20.46 4.31 2.38
C ALA A 232 21.96 4.13 2.20
N SER A 233 22.41 3.25 1.32
CA SER A 233 23.83 3.01 1.05
C SER A 233 24.58 4.22 0.48
N ARG A 234 23.85 5.20 -0.08
CA ARG A 234 24.40 6.38 -0.78
C ARG A 234 24.17 7.69 -0.05
N THR A 235 23.53 7.67 1.13
CA THR A 235 23.07 8.88 1.80
C THR A 235 23.54 8.96 3.25
N ARG A 236 23.57 10.19 3.80
CA ARG A 236 24.06 10.45 5.17
C ARG A 236 22.95 10.73 6.17
N GLY A 237 21.70 10.92 5.70
CA GLY A 237 20.60 11.28 6.58
C GLY A 237 19.27 11.37 5.84
N PRO A 238 18.16 11.66 6.56
CA PRO A 238 16.81 11.56 6.02
C PRO A 238 16.52 12.49 4.84
N GLY A 239 17.09 13.68 4.80
CA GLY A 239 16.86 14.62 3.69
C GLY A 239 17.44 14.12 2.37
N SER A 240 18.71 13.71 2.35
CA SER A 240 19.33 13.12 1.16
C SER A 240 18.72 11.74 0.85
N PHE A 241 18.32 10.98 1.87
CA PHE A 241 17.64 9.71 1.67
C PHE A 241 16.30 9.86 0.96
N ALA A 242 15.47 10.85 1.32
CA ALA A 242 14.17 11.08 0.68
C ALA A 242 14.32 11.33 -0.84
N VAL A 243 15.33 12.10 -1.24
CA VAL A 243 15.65 12.35 -2.66
C VAL A 243 16.15 11.08 -3.32
N ALA A 244 17.17 10.43 -2.73
CA ALA A 244 17.75 9.22 -3.28
C ALA A 244 16.73 8.06 -3.38
N PHE A 245 15.77 8.00 -2.47
CA PHE A 245 14.73 6.97 -2.52
C PHE A 245 13.83 7.12 -3.76
N LEU A 246 13.45 8.35 -4.13
CA LEU A 246 12.73 8.61 -5.38
C LEU A 246 13.59 8.27 -6.62
N ASP A 247 14.88 8.61 -6.57
CA ASP A 247 15.82 8.25 -7.64
C ASP A 247 15.94 6.73 -7.79
N GLU A 248 16.04 5.98 -6.68
CA GLU A 248 16.13 4.52 -6.72
C GLU A 248 14.80 3.86 -7.15
N LEU A 249 13.63 4.42 -6.78
CA LEU A 249 12.35 3.96 -7.33
C LEU A 249 12.28 4.09 -8.85
N ALA A 250 12.84 5.15 -9.40
CA ALA A 250 12.90 5.35 -10.84
C ALA A 250 13.94 4.44 -11.52
N ALA A 251 15.08 4.22 -10.86
CA ALA A 251 16.22 3.47 -11.42
C ALA A 251 16.11 1.95 -11.27
N ILE A 252 15.22 1.47 -10.38
CA ILE A 252 15.08 0.02 -10.14
C ILE A 252 14.62 -0.70 -11.42
N GLU A 253 15.37 -1.71 -11.82
CA GLU A 253 15.02 -2.55 -12.98
C GLU A 253 14.28 -3.82 -12.50
N PRO A 254 13.39 -4.41 -13.32
CA PRO A 254 12.68 -5.63 -12.96
C PRO A 254 13.59 -6.76 -12.45
N ALA A 255 14.75 -6.95 -13.06
CA ALA A 255 15.75 -7.96 -12.65
C ALA A 255 16.38 -7.67 -11.28
N ASP A 256 16.30 -6.46 -10.77
CA ASP A 256 16.83 -6.09 -9.47
C ASP A 256 16.00 -6.65 -8.31
N LEU A 257 14.78 -7.07 -8.58
CA LEU A 257 13.86 -7.63 -7.58
C LEU A 257 14.13 -9.12 -7.29
N ASP A 258 14.87 -9.80 -8.17
CA ASP A 258 15.13 -11.23 -8.05
C ASP A 258 16.19 -11.51 -6.97
N GLY A 259 15.79 -12.25 -5.92
CA GLY A 259 16.69 -12.76 -4.88
C GLY A 259 17.36 -11.71 -3.98
N ARG A 260 16.94 -10.45 -4.07
CA ARG A 260 17.51 -9.33 -3.28
C ARG A 260 16.92 -9.21 -1.87
N VAL A 261 15.73 -9.71 -1.68
CA VAL A 261 15.01 -9.66 -0.39
C VAL A 261 14.78 -11.07 0.07
N ARG A 262 14.95 -11.32 1.37
CA ARG A 262 14.57 -12.60 1.93
C ARG A 262 13.04 -12.69 1.95
N VAL A 263 12.53 -13.70 1.26
CA VAL A 263 11.09 -13.96 1.15
C VAL A 263 10.82 -15.37 1.66
N ASP A 264 10.02 -15.45 2.70
CA ASP A 264 9.48 -16.71 3.20
C ASP A 264 7.96 -16.73 2.91
N THR A 265 7.48 -17.71 2.14
CA THR A 265 6.07 -17.85 1.80
C THR A 265 5.52 -19.15 2.39
N GLU A 266 4.41 -19.04 3.11
CA GLU A 266 3.68 -20.16 3.68
C GLU A 266 2.28 -20.24 3.09
N VAL A 267 1.81 -21.47 2.82
CA VAL A 267 0.43 -21.74 2.42
C VAL A 267 -0.28 -22.45 3.57
N THR A 268 -1.32 -21.81 4.10
CA THR A 268 -2.17 -22.42 5.13
C THR A 268 -3.11 -23.42 4.44
N ARG A 269 -3.08 -24.70 4.86
CA ARG A 269 -3.94 -25.77 4.35
C ARG A 269 -5.29 -25.79 5.06
#